data_e63241ae01617b9ddd5abb50ddba9a80
#
_entry.id   e63241ae01617b9ddd5abb50ddba9a80
#
_cell.length_a   1.000
_cell.length_b   1.000
_cell.length_c   1.000
_cell.angle_alpha   90.00
_cell.angle_beta   90.00
_cell.angle_gamma   90.00
#
_symmetry.space_group_name_H-M   'P 1'
#
loop_
_entity.id
_entity.type
_entity.pdbx_description
1 polymer ?
#
loop_
_entity_poly.entity_id
_entity_poly.type
_entity_poly.pdbx_seq_one_letter_code
_entity_poly.pdbx_strand_id
1 'polypeptide(L)'
;MARAQILGLDVGSSSVKAVIAEPAGDGKLALVKGFSRPAKGVRKGAVVDMDGLVGVISSIFDDVSEVSKSALKNIYFNVNSADATVRISHGSTAVSRASSEIYKDDMVRAIEASVAPRPRSNKMNLHVLDREYIVDGVGDIQDPRGMVGAKLEVINLIVEVFEPSVRNLEKCIKMAGGAVGGMVFSPLASAKSVLTDNQLELGVVLIDIGGSTTGLAVYEEGKLLHTRVFKVGANYITNDLALALEIPPDLAEKIKISHGYALAKEVPSRENIDLKKFDSDVSRTPSKRFVAEVIEARLSEICEVVNDELKSIGKERSLPG
;
A
#
# COMPACT_ATOMS: atom_id res chain seq x y z
N MET A 1 1.96 -22.03 -25.94
CA MET A 1 1.07 -20.88 -25.69
C MET A 1 1.87 -19.85 -24.91
N ALA A 2 1.86 -18.57 -25.29
CA ALA A 2 2.50 -17.52 -24.51
C ALA A 2 1.82 -17.47 -23.13
N ARG A 3 2.61 -17.47 -22.04
CA ARG A 3 2.08 -17.32 -20.68
C ARG A 3 1.38 -15.98 -20.56
N ALA A 4 0.24 -15.95 -19.88
CA ALA A 4 -0.49 -14.69 -19.64
C ALA A 4 0.36 -13.80 -18.74
N GLN A 5 0.90 -12.70 -19.28
CA GLN A 5 1.68 -11.71 -18.53
C GLN A 5 0.74 -10.68 -17.91
N ILE A 6 1.12 -10.19 -16.74
CA ILE A 6 0.42 -9.15 -16.00
C ILE A 6 1.35 -7.96 -15.79
N LEU A 7 0.78 -6.77 -15.68
CA LEU A 7 1.50 -5.56 -15.31
C LEU A 7 1.06 -5.11 -13.92
N GLY A 8 1.99 -5.11 -12.96
CA GLY A 8 1.81 -4.40 -11.70
C GLY A 8 2.21 -2.94 -11.89
N LEU A 9 1.33 -2.00 -11.59
CA LEU A 9 1.56 -0.56 -11.71
C LEU A 9 1.44 0.09 -10.33
N ASP A 10 2.55 0.59 -9.79
CA ASP A 10 2.61 1.36 -8.55
C ASP A 10 2.65 2.87 -8.87
N VAL A 11 1.55 3.55 -8.59
CA VAL A 11 1.41 5.00 -8.79
C VAL A 11 1.67 5.71 -7.46
N GLY A 12 2.93 6.02 -7.22
CA GLY A 12 3.38 6.76 -6.05
C GLY A 12 3.46 8.27 -6.30
N SER A 13 3.68 9.04 -5.23
CA SER A 13 3.83 10.51 -5.31
C SER A 13 5.26 10.97 -5.66
N SER A 14 6.26 10.12 -5.50
CA SER A 14 7.65 10.40 -5.89
C SER A 14 8.02 9.73 -7.22
N SER A 15 7.52 8.53 -7.45
CA SER A 15 7.76 7.77 -8.68
C SER A 15 6.56 6.93 -9.06
N VAL A 16 6.37 6.71 -10.36
CA VAL A 16 5.50 5.68 -10.92
C VAL A 16 6.38 4.53 -11.34
N LYS A 17 6.05 3.32 -10.86
CA LYS A 17 6.81 2.10 -11.15
C LYS A 17 5.90 1.08 -11.83
N ALA A 18 6.46 0.29 -12.70
CA ALA A 18 5.75 -0.82 -13.34
C ALA A 18 6.61 -2.06 -13.38
N VAL A 19 5.97 -3.22 -13.23
CA VAL A 19 6.63 -4.53 -13.24
C VAL A 19 5.84 -5.47 -14.12
N ILE A 20 6.50 -6.05 -15.14
CA ILE A 20 5.94 -7.16 -15.90
C ILE A 20 6.26 -8.45 -15.15
N ALA A 21 5.25 -9.25 -14.89
CA ALA A 21 5.38 -10.56 -14.27
C ALA A 21 4.59 -11.62 -15.02
N GLU A 22 5.02 -12.89 -14.89
CA GLU A 22 4.33 -14.04 -15.44
C GLU A 22 4.20 -15.16 -14.41
N PRO A 23 3.17 -16.02 -14.50
CA PRO A 23 3.04 -17.19 -13.64
C PRO A 23 4.24 -18.14 -13.79
N ALA A 24 4.93 -18.45 -12.69
CA ALA A 24 6.12 -19.30 -12.67
C ALA A 24 5.84 -20.75 -12.23
N GLY A 25 4.59 -21.09 -11.91
CA GLY A 25 4.21 -22.34 -11.25
C GLY A 25 4.06 -22.14 -9.73
N ASP A 26 3.41 -23.10 -9.07
CA ASP A 26 3.15 -23.10 -7.61
C ASP A 26 2.54 -21.79 -7.06
N GLY A 27 1.75 -21.08 -7.88
CA GLY A 27 1.14 -19.80 -7.50
C GLY A 27 2.12 -18.62 -7.41
N LYS A 28 3.39 -18.80 -7.76
CA LYS A 28 4.42 -17.75 -7.75
C LYS A 28 4.40 -16.96 -9.05
N LEU A 29 4.94 -15.75 -8.97
CA LEU A 29 5.17 -14.86 -10.12
C LEU A 29 6.67 -14.73 -10.37
N ALA A 30 7.09 -14.84 -11.63
CA ALA A 30 8.43 -14.51 -12.07
C ALA A 30 8.47 -13.07 -12.58
N LEU A 31 9.43 -12.30 -12.10
CA LEU A 31 9.72 -10.96 -12.60
C LEU A 31 10.34 -11.05 -14.00
N VAL A 32 9.74 -10.36 -14.97
CA VAL A 32 10.26 -10.25 -16.33
C VAL A 32 11.09 -8.97 -16.47
N LYS A 33 10.51 -7.81 -16.16
CA LYS A 33 11.17 -6.49 -16.24
C LYS A 33 10.47 -5.46 -15.38
N GLY A 34 11.26 -4.54 -14.82
CA GLY A 34 10.79 -3.39 -14.05
C GLY A 34 11.09 -2.05 -14.76
N PHE A 35 10.24 -1.07 -14.52
CA PHE A 35 10.35 0.29 -15.05
C PHE A 35 10.06 1.29 -13.93
N SER A 36 10.67 2.48 -14.00
CA SER A 36 10.41 3.55 -13.05
C SER A 36 10.56 4.92 -13.73
N ARG A 37 9.69 5.86 -13.38
CA ARG A 37 9.74 7.26 -13.81
C ARG A 37 9.41 8.17 -12.63
N PRO A 38 9.99 9.38 -12.54
CA PRO A 38 9.54 10.38 -11.59
C PRO A 38 8.04 10.66 -11.75
N ALA A 39 7.32 10.73 -10.64
CA ALA A 39 5.88 10.96 -10.65
C ALA A 39 5.55 12.43 -10.98
N LYS A 40 4.47 12.63 -11.74
CA LYS A 40 3.80 13.92 -11.91
C LYS A 40 2.31 13.72 -11.69
N GLY A 41 1.63 14.76 -11.19
CA GLY A 41 0.17 14.77 -11.04
C GLY A 41 -0.40 13.95 -9.90
N VAL A 42 0.43 13.42 -8.98
CA VAL A 42 -0.02 12.67 -7.80
C VAL A 42 0.48 13.36 -6.52
N ARG A 43 -0.43 13.60 -5.58
CA ARG A 43 -0.11 14.18 -4.27
C ARG A 43 -0.95 13.53 -3.18
N LYS A 44 -0.31 13.09 -2.08
CA LYS A 44 -0.98 12.47 -0.93
C LYS A 44 -1.94 11.32 -1.31
N GLY A 45 -1.52 10.50 -2.29
CA GLY A 45 -2.29 9.36 -2.78
C GLY A 45 -3.46 9.70 -3.70
N ALA A 46 -3.63 10.96 -4.10
CA ALA A 46 -4.69 11.41 -4.99
C ALA A 46 -4.13 12.01 -6.29
N VAL A 47 -4.86 11.85 -7.39
CA VAL A 47 -4.57 12.49 -8.68
C VAL A 47 -4.96 13.96 -8.58
N VAL A 48 -4.00 14.88 -8.78
CA VAL A 48 -4.18 16.34 -8.75
C VAL A 48 -3.93 17.01 -10.12
N ASP A 49 -3.26 16.31 -11.03
CA ASP A 49 -3.04 16.70 -12.42
C ASP A 49 -3.12 15.44 -13.28
N MET A 50 -4.22 15.32 -14.02
CA MET A 50 -4.47 14.14 -14.84
C MET A 50 -3.53 14.06 -16.04
N ASP A 51 -3.30 15.17 -16.72
CA ASP A 51 -2.48 15.21 -17.94
C ASP A 51 -1.01 14.88 -17.62
N GLY A 52 -0.51 15.44 -16.53
CA GLY A 52 0.82 15.12 -16.01
C GLY A 52 0.99 13.63 -15.68
N LEU A 53 0.00 13.02 -15.01
CA LEU A 53 0.04 11.60 -14.68
C LEU A 53 -0.09 10.71 -15.92
N VAL A 54 -1.02 11.03 -16.83
CA VAL A 54 -1.21 10.28 -18.10
C VAL A 54 0.08 10.29 -18.91
N GLY A 55 0.78 11.42 -19.01
CA GLY A 55 2.06 11.51 -19.72
C GLY A 55 3.14 10.58 -19.14
N VAL A 56 3.22 10.49 -17.80
CA VAL A 56 4.16 9.57 -17.12
C VAL A 56 3.79 8.11 -17.37
N ILE A 57 2.51 7.77 -17.23
CA ILE A 57 2.03 6.39 -17.45
C ILE A 57 2.23 5.98 -18.91
N SER A 58 1.91 6.85 -19.88
CA SER A 58 2.11 6.59 -21.31
C SER A 58 3.57 6.30 -21.62
N SER A 59 4.51 7.11 -21.10
CA SER A 59 5.95 6.84 -21.26
C SER A 59 6.40 5.48 -20.73
N ILE A 60 5.81 5.00 -19.61
CA ILE A 60 6.08 3.67 -19.11
C ILE A 60 5.44 2.61 -20.01
N PHE A 61 4.23 2.83 -20.50
CA PHE A 61 3.52 1.89 -21.37
C PHE A 61 4.18 1.72 -22.73
N ASP A 62 4.84 2.77 -23.25
CA ASP A 62 5.67 2.68 -24.44
C ASP A 62 6.82 1.69 -24.22
N ASP A 63 7.58 1.84 -23.11
CA ASP A 63 8.65 0.90 -22.75
C ASP A 63 8.12 -0.52 -22.50
N VAL A 64 6.96 -0.65 -21.84
CA VAL A 64 6.31 -1.94 -21.59
C VAL A 64 5.91 -2.61 -22.89
N SER A 65 5.40 -1.84 -23.87
CA SER A 65 4.95 -2.36 -25.16
C SER A 65 6.08 -2.96 -26.00
N GLU A 66 7.30 -2.48 -25.82
CA GLU A 66 8.51 -3.05 -26.46
C GLU A 66 8.83 -4.45 -25.93
N VAL A 67 8.47 -4.74 -24.68
CA VAL A 67 8.72 -6.04 -24.01
C VAL A 67 7.50 -6.95 -24.12
N SER A 68 6.31 -6.43 -23.82
CA SER A 68 5.06 -7.19 -23.80
C SER A 68 3.83 -6.32 -24.00
N LYS A 69 3.28 -6.34 -25.18
CA LYS A 69 1.98 -5.68 -25.46
C LYS A 69 0.81 -6.38 -24.75
N SER A 70 0.94 -7.66 -24.40
CA SER A 70 -0.12 -8.39 -23.70
C SER A 70 -0.25 -7.95 -22.25
N ALA A 71 0.82 -7.52 -21.59
CA ALA A 71 0.81 -7.06 -20.21
C ALA A 71 -0.06 -5.81 -20.03
N LEU A 72 -0.14 -4.92 -21.04
CA LEU A 72 -1.00 -3.73 -21.04
C LEU A 72 -2.50 -4.05 -21.05
N LYS A 73 -2.89 -5.30 -21.35
CA LYS A 73 -4.28 -5.76 -21.34
C LYS A 73 -4.74 -6.28 -19.98
N ASN A 74 -3.83 -6.38 -18.99
CA ASN A 74 -4.13 -6.91 -17.67
C ASN A 74 -3.28 -6.20 -16.60
N ILE A 75 -3.68 -4.98 -16.25
CA ILE A 75 -2.96 -4.09 -15.34
C ILE A 75 -3.58 -4.16 -13.95
N TYR A 76 -2.78 -4.52 -12.96
CA TYR A 76 -3.12 -4.40 -11.55
C TYR A 76 -2.44 -3.15 -10.99
N PHE A 77 -3.21 -2.21 -10.47
CA PHE A 77 -2.67 -0.97 -9.93
C PHE A 77 -2.94 -0.82 -8.44
N ASN A 78 -2.06 -0.07 -7.78
CA ASN A 78 -2.20 0.21 -6.36
C ASN A 78 -3.20 1.35 -6.10
N VAL A 79 -3.91 1.25 -4.99
CA VAL A 79 -4.73 2.32 -4.42
C VAL A 79 -4.12 2.74 -3.10
N ASN A 80 -3.60 3.97 -3.05
CA ASN A 80 -2.97 4.55 -1.87
C ASN A 80 -3.83 5.72 -1.35
N SER A 81 -4.96 5.39 -0.74
CA SER A 81 -5.94 6.38 -0.26
C SER A 81 -5.79 6.64 1.23
N ALA A 82 -5.44 7.87 1.60
CA ALA A 82 -5.40 8.28 3.00
C ALA A 82 -6.80 8.49 3.62
N ASP A 83 -7.86 8.44 2.80
CA ASP A 83 -9.25 8.48 3.24
C ASP A 83 -9.84 7.05 3.38
N ALA A 84 -8.97 6.02 3.26
CA ALA A 84 -9.33 4.63 3.49
C ALA A 84 -9.79 4.43 4.93
N THR A 85 -10.84 3.67 5.09
CA THR A 85 -11.37 3.24 6.40
C THR A 85 -11.56 1.73 6.40
N VAL A 86 -11.41 1.16 7.58
CA VAL A 86 -11.63 -0.26 7.81
C VAL A 86 -12.88 -0.42 8.65
N ARG A 87 -13.74 -1.38 8.28
CA ARG A 87 -14.87 -1.78 9.12
C ARG A 87 -14.97 -3.30 9.21
N ILE A 88 -15.39 -3.76 10.37
CA ILE A 88 -15.79 -5.16 10.56
C ILE A 88 -17.26 -5.28 10.15
N SER A 89 -17.57 -6.33 9.40
CA SER A 89 -18.94 -6.62 8.96
C SER A 89 -19.27 -8.09 9.15
N HIS A 90 -20.52 -8.34 9.55
CA HIS A 90 -21.04 -9.68 9.77
C HIS A 90 -22.04 -10.02 8.68
N GLY A 91 -21.92 -11.21 8.12
CA GLY A 91 -22.89 -11.78 7.19
C GLY A 91 -23.34 -13.14 7.65
N SER A 92 -24.55 -13.54 7.30
CA SER A 92 -25.06 -14.85 7.63
C SER A 92 -25.96 -15.41 6.55
N THR A 93 -25.98 -16.74 6.42
CA THR A 93 -26.87 -17.46 5.53
C THR A 93 -27.31 -18.78 6.16
N ALA A 94 -28.49 -19.25 5.80
CA ALA A 94 -28.94 -20.60 6.15
C ALA A 94 -28.36 -21.62 5.14
N VAL A 95 -27.95 -22.77 5.64
CA VAL A 95 -27.55 -23.92 4.83
C VAL A 95 -28.80 -24.75 4.57
N SER A 96 -29.41 -24.61 3.40
CA SER A 96 -30.74 -25.14 3.09
C SER A 96 -30.74 -26.51 2.38
N ARG A 97 -29.60 -27.19 2.34
CA ARG A 97 -29.47 -28.52 1.73
C ARG A 97 -29.87 -29.65 2.68
N ALA A 98 -30.38 -30.74 2.15
CA ALA A 98 -30.78 -31.91 2.95
C ALA A 98 -29.59 -32.54 3.71
N SER A 99 -28.36 -32.41 3.19
CA SER A 99 -27.13 -32.87 3.84
C SER A 99 -26.66 -31.92 4.94
N SER A 100 -27.15 -30.68 4.98
CA SER A 100 -26.62 -29.58 5.81
C SER A 100 -25.11 -29.35 5.66
N GLU A 101 -24.49 -29.85 4.58
CA GLU A 101 -23.07 -29.66 4.28
C GLU A 101 -22.84 -28.31 3.64
N ILE A 102 -21.81 -27.59 4.09
CA ILE A 102 -21.45 -26.26 3.65
C ILE A 102 -20.60 -26.32 2.39
N TYR A 103 -20.98 -25.58 1.36
CA TYR A 103 -20.29 -25.47 0.10
C TYR A 103 -19.86 -24.01 -0.17
N LYS A 104 -19.04 -23.84 -1.23
CA LYS A 104 -18.57 -22.53 -1.65
C LYS A 104 -19.68 -21.51 -1.88
N ASP A 105 -20.84 -21.94 -2.40
CA ASP A 105 -21.99 -21.05 -2.64
C ASP A 105 -22.59 -20.50 -1.35
N ASP A 106 -22.52 -21.27 -0.24
CA ASP A 106 -22.97 -20.82 1.06
C ASP A 106 -22.05 -19.74 1.60
N MET A 107 -20.73 -19.90 1.43
CA MET A 107 -19.74 -18.89 1.77
C MET A 107 -19.96 -17.61 0.98
N VAL A 108 -20.16 -17.70 -0.35
CA VAL A 108 -20.45 -16.54 -1.20
C VAL A 108 -21.68 -15.79 -0.71
N ARG A 109 -22.79 -16.49 -0.40
CA ARG A 109 -24.02 -15.86 0.13
C ARG A 109 -23.80 -15.19 1.49
N ALA A 110 -23.02 -15.80 2.38
CA ALA A 110 -22.66 -15.20 3.67
C ALA A 110 -21.83 -13.92 3.49
N ILE A 111 -20.84 -13.95 2.58
CA ILE A 111 -20.01 -12.79 2.24
C ILE A 111 -20.88 -11.68 1.62
N GLU A 112 -21.75 -12.00 0.65
CA GLU A 112 -22.66 -11.05 0.03
C GLU A 112 -23.58 -10.39 1.07
N ALA A 113 -24.09 -11.15 2.04
CA ALA A 113 -24.89 -10.63 3.14
C ALA A 113 -24.08 -9.63 4.01
N SER A 114 -22.79 -9.88 4.22
CA SER A 114 -21.90 -8.97 4.98
C SER A 114 -21.66 -7.65 4.24
N VAL A 115 -21.71 -7.65 2.93
CA VAL A 115 -21.44 -6.49 2.06
C VAL A 115 -22.72 -5.73 1.70
N ALA A 116 -23.91 -6.33 1.91
CA ALA A 116 -25.20 -5.76 1.58
C ALA A 116 -25.46 -4.33 2.12
N PRO A 117 -24.98 -3.93 3.33
CA PRO A 117 -24.98 -2.53 3.71
C PRO A 117 -24.09 -1.72 2.77
N ARG A 118 -24.72 -0.88 1.93
CA ARG A 118 -23.96 -0.05 0.97
C ARG A 118 -22.96 0.84 1.69
N PRO A 119 -21.77 1.04 1.10
CA PRO A 119 -20.81 2.03 1.59
C PRO A 119 -21.48 3.41 1.73
N ARG A 120 -20.96 4.25 2.62
CA ARG A 120 -21.36 5.66 2.70
C ARG A 120 -21.20 6.32 1.34
N SER A 121 -21.98 7.41 1.09
CA SER A 121 -21.88 8.20 -0.14
C SER A 121 -20.42 8.46 -0.54
N ASN A 122 -20.08 8.26 -1.81
CA ASN A 122 -18.76 8.43 -2.39
C ASN A 122 -17.66 7.44 -1.90
N LYS A 123 -18.03 6.35 -1.22
CA LYS A 123 -17.09 5.26 -0.88
C LYS A 123 -17.40 4.01 -1.68
N MET A 124 -16.36 3.21 -1.93
CA MET A 124 -16.48 1.86 -2.47
C MET A 124 -15.73 0.86 -1.60
N ASN A 125 -16.22 -0.36 -1.54
CA ASN A 125 -15.49 -1.47 -0.95
C ASN A 125 -14.38 -1.86 -1.93
N LEU A 126 -13.12 -1.62 -1.53
CA LEU A 126 -11.96 -2.00 -2.35
C LEU A 126 -11.58 -3.46 -2.12
N HIS A 127 -11.60 -3.90 -0.85
CA HIS A 127 -11.35 -5.29 -0.46
C HIS A 127 -12.37 -5.74 0.57
N VAL A 128 -12.75 -7.02 0.46
CA VAL A 128 -13.52 -7.77 1.46
C VAL A 128 -12.65 -8.97 1.83
N LEU A 129 -12.21 -9.02 3.06
CA LEU A 129 -11.26 -10.01 3.57
C LEU A 129 -11.91 -10.82 4.66
N ASP A 130 -12.06 -12.11 4.44
CA ASP A 130 -12.62 -13.03 5.42
C ASP A 130 -11.67 -13.13 6.61
N ARG A 131 -12.18 -12.92 7.82
CA ARG A 131 -11.41 -13.10 9.06
C ARG A 131 -11.67 -14.46 9.67
N GLU A 132 -12.93 -14.84 9.79
CA GLU A 132 -13.34 -16.13 10.31
C GLU A 132 -14.75 -16.47 9.85
N TYR A 133 -15.03 -17.77 9.86
CA TYR A 133 -16.37 -18.31 9.71
C TYR A 133 -16.88 -18.86 11.03
N ILE A 134 -18.20 -18.85 11.20
CA ILE A 134 -18.90 -19.37 12.38
C ILE A 134 -19.98 -20.34 11.87
N VAL A 135 -19.93 -21.59 12.33
CA VAL A 135 -20.92 -22.62 11.99
C VAL A 135 -21.73 -22.99 13.24
N ASP A 136 -23.04 -22.73 13.21
CA ASP A 136 -23.94 -22.97 14.34
C ASP A 136 -23.44 -22.41 15.67
N GLY A 137 -22.78 -21.24 15.64
CA GLY A 137 -22.23 -20.57 16.83
C GLY A 137 -20.81 -20.98 17.21
N VAL A 138 -20.19 -21.94 16.51
CA VAL A 138 -18.77 -22.31 16.70
C VAL A 138 -17.92 -21.45 15.75
N GLY A 139 -17.10 -20.56 16.30
CA GLY A 139 -16.25 -19.62 15.58
C GLY A 139 -14.82 -20.13 15.35
N ASP A 140 -13.95 -19.21 14.92
CA ASP A 140 -12.53 -19.43 14.59
C ASP A 140 -12.28 -20.48 13.50
N ILE A 141 -13.23 -20.58 12.55
CA ILE A 141 -13.14 -21.50 11.42
C ILE A 141 -12.54 -20.72 10.23
N GLN A 142 -11.44 -21.23 9.69
CA GLN A 142 -10.80 -20.63 8.50
C GLN A 142 -11.46 -21.09 7.18
N ASP A 143 -11.82 -22.36 7.08
CA ASP A 143 -12.48 -22.94 5.92
C ASP A 143 -13.62 -23.86 6.34
N PRO A 144 -14.88 -23.43 6.19
CA PRO A 144 -16.04 -24.20 6.60
C PRO A 144 -16.49 -25.24 5.56
N ARG A 145 -15.82 -25.37 4.40
CA ARG A 145 -16.23 -26.30 3.34
C ARG A 145 -16.22 -27.75 3.80
N GLY A 146 -17.31 -28.46 3.54
CA GLY A 146 -17.48 -29.84 3.97
C GLY A 146 -17.92 -30.02 5.42
N MET A 147 -17.98 -28.95 6.21
CA MET A 147 -18.57 -29.01 7.56
C MET A 147 -20.10 -29.11 7.47
N VAL A 148 -20.71 -29.72 8.47
CA VAL A 148 -22.17 -29.84 8.59
C VAL A 148 -22.68 -28.79 9.58
N GLY A 149 -23.69 -28.01 9.15
CA GLY A 149 -24.32 -27.01 10.00
C GLY A 149 -25.57 -26.43 9.33
N ALA A 150 -26.46 -25.86 10.14
CA ALA A 150 -27.71 -25.25 9.67
C ALA A 150 -27.52 -23.76 9.33
N LYS A 151 -26.57 -23.08 9.99
CA LYS A 151 -26.29 -21.64 9.80
C LYS A 151 -24.79 -21.40 9.60
N LEU A 152 -24.45 -20.71 8.54
CA LEU A 152 -23.11 -20.20 8.29
C LEU A 152 -23.09 -18.67 8.49
N GLU A 153 -22.12 -18.19 9.28
CA GLU A 153 -21.82 -16.76 9.45
C GLU A 153 -20.39 -16.49 9.05
N VAL A 154 -20.11 -15.28 8.63
CA VAL A 154 -18.77 -14.79 8.30
C VAL A 154 -18.52 -13.43 8.95
N ILE A 155 -17.34 -13.25 9.48
CA ILE A 155 -16.83 -11.94 9.92
C ILE A 155 -15.81 -11.48 8.91
N ASN A 156 -16.12 -10.36 8.24
CA ASN A 156 -15.26 -9.76 7.23
C ASN A 156 -14.65 -8.45 7.70
N LEU A 157 -13.39 -8.23 7.31
CA LEU A 157 -12.76 -6.92 7.34
C LEU A 157 -12.92 -6.30 5.94
N ILE A 158 -13.58 -5.14 5.88
CA ILE A 158 -13.82 -4.44 4.62
C ILE A 158 -12.97 -3.16 4.59
N VAL A 159 -12.15 -3.03 3.54
CA VAL A 159 -11.40 -1.82 3.25
C VAL A 159 -12.23 -0.96 2.30
N GLU A 160 -12.67 0.20 2.80
CA GLU A 160 -13.42 1.19 2.03
C GLU A 160 -12.53 2.36 1.65
N VAL A 161 -12.64 2.84 0.42
CA VAL A 161 -11.87 3.97 -0.11
C VAL A 161 -12.78 5.01 -0.75
N PHE A 162 -12.30 6.23 -0.93
CA PHE A 162 -13.02 7.29 -1.63
C PHE A 162 -13.06 6.98 -3.13
N GLU A 163 -14.24 6.61 -3.63
CA GLU A 163 -14.44 6.13 -5.00
C GLU A 163 -13.96 7.10 -6.08
N PRO A 164 -14.20 8.44 -6.02
CA PRO A 164 -13.73 9.36 -7.04
C PRO A 164 -12.21 9.35 -7.24
N SER A 165 -11.40 9.18 -6.18
CA SER A 165 -9.95 9.09 -6.30
C SER A 165 -9.52 7.85 -7.08
N VAL A 166 -10.16 6.71 -6.83
CA VAL A 166 -9.89 5.45 -7.55
C VAL A 166 -10.30 5.57 -9.01
N ARG A 167 -11.48 6.13 -9.29
CA ARG A 167 -11.99 6.33 -10.65
C ARG A 167 -11.10 7.27 -11.48
N ASN A 168 -10.56 8.33 -10.86
CA ASN A 168 -9.64 9.23 -11.55
C ASN A 168 -8.33 8.50 -11.94
N LEU A 169 -7.79 7.68 -11.05
CA LEU A 169 -6.59 6.90 -11.34
C LEU A 169 -6.84 5.86 -12.44
N GLU A 170 -7.95 5.12 -12.34
CA GLU A 170 -8.38 4.17 -13.37
C GLU A 170 -8.55 4.86 -14.73
N LYS A 171 -9.12 6.08 -14.76
CA LYS A 171 -9.28 6.88 -15.96
C LYS A 171 -7.92 7.27 -16.55
N CYS A 172 -6.94 7.68 -15.76
CA CYS A 172 -5.59 7.98 -16.24
C CYS A 172 -4.95 6.76 -16.91
N ILE A 173 -5.07 5.57 -16.31
CA ILE A 173 -4.55 4.32 -16.88
C ILE A 173 -5.20 3.99 -18.22
N LYS A 174 -6.53 4.15 -18.33
CA LYS A 174 -7.27 3.94 -19.57
C LYS A 174 -6.91 4.96 -20.65
N MET A 175 -6.74 6.24 -20.28
CA MET A 175 -6.31 7.29 -21.19
C MET A 175 -4.90 7.05 -21.74
N ALA A 176 -4.02 6.44 -20.95
CA ALA A 176 -2.69 6.01 -21.39
C ALA A 176 -2.71 4.72 -22.25
N GLY A 177 -3.88 4.14 -22.53
CA GLY A 177 -4.03 2.96 -23.39
C GLY A 177 -3.97 1.62 -22.68
N GLY A 178 -4.01 1.59 -21.34
CA GLY A 178 -4.01 0.37 -20.54
C GLY A 178 -5.40 -0.18 -20.25
N ALA A 179 -5.51 -1.51 -20.07
CA ALA A 179 -6.71 -2.18 -19.61
C ALA A 179 -6.53 -2.66 -18.16
N VAL A 180 -7.44 -2.22 -17.28
CA VAL A 180 -7.39 -2.56 -15.85
C VAL A 180 -7.88 -3.99 -15.62
N GLY A 181 -7.04 -4.83 -15.00
CA GLY A 181 -7.35 -6.16 -14.53
C GLY A 181 -7.77 -6.20 -13.05
N GLY A 182 -7.27 -5.27 -12.24
CA GLY A 182 -7.62 -5.20 -10.82
C GLY A 182 -6.97 -4.04 -10.07
N MET A 183 -7.38 -3.90 -8.81
CA MET A 183 -6.92 -2.87 -7.89
C MET A 183 -6.46 -3.52 -6.59
N VAL A 184 -5.39 -3.01 -5.99
CA VAL A 184 -4.89 -3.51 -4.72
C VAL A 184 -4.60 -2.33 -3.78
N PHE A 185 -5.04 -2.42 -2.54
CA PHE A 185 -4.69 -1.43 -1.53
C PHE A 185 -3.20 -1.49 -1.21
N SER A 186 -2.48 -0.35 -1.26
CA SER A 186 -1.01 -0.32 -1.18
C SER A 186 -0.44 -1.03 0.04
N PRO A 187 -0.93 -0.83 1.29
CA PRO A 187 -0.40 -1.54 2.45
C PRO A 187 -0.53 -3.07 2.34
N LEU A 188 -1.58 -3.58 1.70
CA LEU A 188 -1.75 -5.02 1.50
C LEU A 188 -0.78 -5.56 0.45
N ALA A 189 -0.56 -4.81 -0.63
CA ALA A 189 0.41 -5.18 -1.66
C ALA A 189 1.83 -5.23 -1.08
N SER A 190 2.23 -4.21 -0.30
CA SER A 190 3.51 -4.14 0.38
C SER A 190 3.67 -5.30 1.36
N ALA A 191 2.67 -5.58 2.20
CA ALA A 191 2.69 -6.71 3.14
C ALA A 191 2.90 -8.05 2.42
N LYS A 192 2.13 -8.30 1.36
CA LYS A 192 2.25 -9.57 0.61
C LYS A 192 3.60 -9.75 -0.07
N SER A 193 4.32 -8.66 -0.35
CA SER A 193 5.62 -8.72 -1.02
C SER A 193 6.81 -8.93 -0.08
N VAL A 194 6.71 -8.53 1.20
CA VAL A 194 7.86 -8.52 2.13
C VAL A 194 7.69 -9.38 3.37
N LEU A 195 6.44 -9.65 3.79
CA LEU A 195 6.19 -10.44 4.99
C LEU A 195 6.16 -11.94 4.69
N THR A 196 6.71 -12.71 5.60
CA THR A 196 6.66 -14.17 5.59
C THR A 196 5.41 -14.69 6.30
N ASP A 197 4.96 -15.91 5.95
CA ASP A 197 3.81 -16.53 6.61
C ASP A 197 4.01 -16.65 8.13
N ASN A 198 5.24 -16.91 8.59
CA ASN A 198 5.55 -16.96 10.02
C ASN A 198 5.39 -15.59 10.72
N GLN A 199 5.77 -14.49 10.06
CA GLN A 199 5.55 -13.14 10.60
C GLN A 199 4.06 -12.80 10.67
N LEU A 200 3.30 -13.16 9.63
CA LEU A 200 1.85 -12.98 9.61
C LEU A 200 1.16 -13.73 10.74
N GLU A 201 1.62 -14.95 11.04
CA GLU A 201 1.06 -15.79 12.11
C GLU A 201 1.39 -15.26 13.51
N LEU A 202 2.66 -14.92 13.76
CA LEU A 202 3.11 -14.47 15.09
C LEU A 202 2.66 -13.06 15.46
N GLY A 203 2.29 -12.27 14.48
CA GLY A 203 1.93 -10.86 14.65
C GLY A 203 3.05 -9.92 14.19
N VAL A 204 2.69 -8.99 13.30
CA VAL A 204 3.63 -8.06 12.66
C VAL A 204 2.96 -6.75 12.28
N VAL A 205 3.73 -5.68 12.35
CA VAL A 205 3.38 -4.37 11.81
C VAL A 205 4.20 -4.09 10.56
N LEU A 206 3.54 -3.91 9.41
CA LEU A 206 4.16 -3.33 8.23
C LEU A 206 4.01 -1.82 8.26
N ILE A 207 5.12 -1.10 8.07
CA ILE A 207 5.15 0.35 7.88
C ILE A 207 5.81 0.62 6.52
N ASP A 208 5.06 1.22 5.60
CA ASP A 208 5.53 1.60 4.25
C ASP A 208 5.62 3.14 4.17
N ILE A 209 6.83 3.69 4.32
CA ILE A 209 7.07 5.13 4.28
C ILE A 209 7.33 5.55 2.83
N GLY A 210 6.27 5.99 2.15
CA GLY A 210 6.35 6.54 0.81
C GLY A 210 6.75 8.01 0.76
N GLY A 211 6.68 8.63 -0.42
CA GLY A 211 7.04 10.05 -0.60
C GLY A 211 6.10 11.00 0.17
N SER A 212 4.79 10.88 -0.02
CA SER A 212 3.80 11.80 0.62
C SER A 212 2.82 11.12 1.56
N THR A 213 2.93 9.81 1.72
CA THR A 213 2.05 8.99 2.56
C THR A 213 2.86 7.91 3.26
N THR A 214 2.36 7.47 4.43
CA THR A 214 2.86 6.28 5.14
C THR A 214 1.72 5.29 5.28
N GLY A 215 1.91 4.07 4.77
CA GLY A 215 0.98 2.96 4.89
C GLY A 215 1.26 2.12 6.13
N LEU A 216 0.21 1.63 6.77
CA LEU A 216 0.24 0.73 7.91
C LEU A 216 -0.60 -0.50 7.61
N ALA A 217 -0.10 -1.69 7.90
CA ALA A 217 -0.88 -2.92 7.96
C ALA A 217 -0.45 -3.75 9.18
N VAL A 218 -1.42 -4.21 9.96
CA VAL A 218 -1.23 -4.98 11.19
C VAL A 218 -1.81 -6.37 10.99
N TYR A 219 -0.99 -7.38 11.16
CA TYR A 219 -1.38 -8.79 11.05
C TYR A 219 -1.14 -9.53 12.37
N GLU A 220 -1.95 -10.54 12.62
CA GLU A 220 -1.82 -11.52 13.71
C GLU A 220 -2.65 -12.75 13.34
N GLU A 221 -2.17 -13.94 13.68
CA GLU A 221 -2.84 -15.22 13.35
C GLU A 221 -3.16 -15.38 11.85
N GLY A 222 -2.23 -14.92 11.00
CA GLY A 222 -2.41 -14.92 9.54
C GLY A 222 -3.45 -13.94 9.00
N LYS A 223 -4.14 -13.19 9.87
CA LYS A 223 -5.29 -12.33 9.54
C LYS A 223 -4.91 -10.85 9.58
N LEU A 224 -5.42 -10.06 8.65
CA LEU A 224 -5.31 -8.60 8.72
C LEU A 224 -6.23 -8.09 9.86
N LEU A 225 -5.64 -7.45 10.85
CA LEU A 225 -6.38 -6.83 11.95
C LEU A 225 -6.79 -5.40 11.64
N HIS A 226 -5.85 -4.64 11.07
CA HIS A 226 -6.04 -3.22 10.81
C HIS A 226 -5.13 -2.75 9.68
N THR A 227 -5.57 -1.71 8.97
CA THR A 227 -4.75 -1.02 7.97
C THR A 227 -5.15 0.44 7.86
N ARG A 228 -4.16 1.30 7.62
CA ARG A 228 -4.36 2.74 7.46
C ARG A 228 -3.31 3.37 6.56
N VAL A 229 -3.63 4.54 5.99
CA VAL A 229 -2.67 5.38 5.27
C VAL A 229 -2.70 6.78 5.87
N PHE A 230 -1.52 7.30 6.24
CA PHE A 230 -1.33 8.63 6.80
C PHE A 230 -0.85 9.60 5.71
N LYS A 231 -1.28 10.87 5.77
CA LYS A 231 -0.90 11.93 4.81
C LYS A 231 0.48 12.56 5.14
N VAL A 232 1.42 11.74 5.57
CA VAL A 232 2.81 12.11 5.88
C VAL A 232 3.76 11.08 5.27
N GLY A 233 4.93 11.51 4.80
CA GLY A 233 5.94 10.64 4.19
C GLY A 233 7.27 11.36 4.02
N ALA A 234 8.23 10.72 3.35
CA ALA A 234 9.63 11.15 3.27
C ALA A 234 9.85 12.51 2.57
N ASN A 235 8.90 12.99 1.75
CA ASN A 235 9.00 14.32 1.15
C ASN A 235 8.90 15.45 2.19
N TYR A 236 8.30 15.18 3.36
CA TYR A 236 8.30 16.15 4.45
C TYR A 236 9.72 16.34 5.01
N ILE A 237 10.52 15.25 5.11
CA ILE A 237 11.95 15.32 5.47
C ILE A 237 12.71 16.21 4.48
N THR A 238 12.45 16.03 3.17
CA THR A 238 13.09 16.85 2.12
C THR A 238 12.73 18.32 2.27
N ASN A 239 11.46 18.62 2.54
CA ASN A 239 11.01 20.01 2.76
C ASN A 239 11.63 20.61 4.02
N ASP A 240 11.71 19.87 5.12
CA ASP A 240 12.33 20.33 6.37
C ASP A 240 13.82 20.63 6.16
N LEU A 241 14.55 19.76 5.44
CA LEU A 241 15.94 19.99 5.05
C LEU A 241 16.09 21.23 4.15
N ALA A 242 15.20 21.40 3.16
CA ALA A 242 15.21 22.56 2.27
C ALA A 242 15.05 23.87 3.07
N LEU A 243 14.13 23.89 4.05
CA LEU A 243 13.92 25.02 4.92
C LEU A 243 15.07 25.24 5.89
N ALA A 244 15.54 24.20 6.59
CA ALA A 244 16.58 24.28 7.60
C ALA A 244 17.95 24.66 7.02
N LEU A 245 18.22 24.23 5.78
CA LEU A 245 19.47 24.54 5.08
C LEU A 245 19.33 25.74 4.13
N GLU A 246 18.12 26.28 3.94
CA GLU A 246 17.78 27.35 2.98
C GLU A 246 18.30 27.03 1.57
N ILE A 247 17.96 25.86 1.05
CA ILE A 247 18.38 25.33 -0.26
C ILE A 247 17.16 24.87 -1.06
N PRO A 248 17.28 24.73 -2.39
CA PRO A 248 16.21 24.17 -3.20
C PRO A 248 15.84 22.72 -2.80
N PRO A 249 14.55 22.32 -2.90
CA PRO A 249 14.09 20.98 -2.54
C PRO A 249 14.84 19.85 -3.28
N ASP A 250 15.18 20.04 -4.54
CA ASP A 250 15.91 19.04 -5.33
C ASP A 250 17.33 18.79 -4.77
N LEU A 251 17.97 19.83 -4.26
CA LEU A 251 19.27 19.72 -3.59
C LEU A 251 19.09 19.05 -2.21
N ALA A 252 18.07 19.43 -1.45
CA ALA A 252 17.74 18.80 -0.18
C ALA A 252 17.49 17.29 -0.32
N GLU A 253 16.79 16.87 -1.39
CA GLU A 253 16.56 15.45 -1.69
C GLU A 253 17.86 14.71 -1.95
N LYS A 254 18.77 15.29 -2.73
CA LYS A 254 20.11 14.71 -2.98
C LYS A 254 20.90 14.54 -1.68
N ILE A 255 20.85 15.54 -0.80
CA ILE A 255 21.54 15.50 0.49
C ILE A 255 20.93 14.43 1.41
N LYS A 256 19.59 14.38 1.48
CA LYS A 256 18.86 13.35 2.24
C LYS A 256 19.30 11.94 1.82
N ILE A 257 19.35 11.67 0.51
CA ILE A 257 19.68 10.33 -0.02
C ILE A 257 21.16 10.00 0.21
N SER A 258 22.07 10.97 0.02
CA SER A 258 23.52 10.70 0.04
C SER A 258 24.15 10.80 1.42
N HIS A 259 23.58 11.60 2.33
CA HIS A 259 24.16 11.93 3.64
C HIS A 259 23.18 11.81 4.82
N GLY A 260 21.94 11.36 4.57
CA GLY A 260 20.92 11.23 5.61
C GLY A 260 21.20 10.08 6.57
N TYR A 261 20.92 10.32 7.86
CA TYR A 261 20.92 9.34 8.93
C TYR A 261 19.64 9.50 9.75
N ALA A 262 19.05 8.39 10.14
CA ALA A 262 17.84 8.38 10.97
C ALA A 262 18.09 8.74 12.44
N LEU A 263 19.32 8.53 12.93
CA LEU A 263 19.72 8.78 14.31
C LEU A 263 20.93 9.70 14.34
N ALA A 264 20.78 10.92 14.81
CA ALA A 264 21.85 11.92 14.86
C ALA A 264 23.02 11.53 15.78
N LYS A 265 22.75 10.73 16.82
CA LYS A 265 23.77 10.21 17.74
C LYS A 265 24.82 9.31 17.06
N GLU A 266 24.47 8.69 15.92
CA GLU A 266 25.36 7.81 15.17
C GLU A 266 26.27 8.59 14.22
N VAL A 267 26.05 9.90 14.07
CA VAL A 267 26.83 10.76 13.18
C VAL A 267 27.95 11.44 13.95
N PRO A 268 29.23 11.33 13.50
CA PRO A 268 30.35 12.03 14.11
C PRO A 268 30.16 13.55 14.09
N SER A 269 30.41 14.22 15.22
CA SER A 269 30.13 15.67 15.39
C SER A 269 30.98 16.59 14.53
N ARG A 270 32.09 16.09 13.93
CA ARG A 270 33.04 16.86 13.14
C ARG A 270 32.88 16.74 11.62
N GLU A 271 31.94 15.92 11.14
CA GLU A 271 31.70 15.74 9.71
C GLU A 271 30.82 16.84 9.16
N ASN A 272 31.27 17.49 8.10
CA ASN A 272 30.52 18.51 7.37
C ASN A 272 30.24 18.07 5.94
N ILE A 273 29.14 18.59 5.36
CA ILE A 273 28.74 18.34 3.98
C ILE A 273 29.06 19.58 3.15
N ASP A 274 29.97 19.46 2.21
CA ASP A 274 30.28 20.54 1.27
C ASP A 274 29.22 20.57 0.16
N LEU A 275 28.29 21.53 0.23
CA LEU A 275 27.17 21.65 -0.71
C LEU A 275 27.61 22.11 -2.10
N LYS A 276 28.81 22.73 -2.25
CA LYS A 276 29.36 23.09 -3.57
C LYS A 276 29.55 21.89 -4.49
N LYS A 277 29.73 20.69 -3.91
CA LYS A 277 29.88 19.44 -4.68
C LYS A 277 28.59 19.03 -5.39
N PHE A 278 27.45 19.54 -4.93
CA PHE A 278 26.13 19.23 -5.47
C PHE A 278 25.56 20.37 -6.30
N ASP A 279 25.90 21.62 -5.92
CA ASP A 279 25.47 22.84 -6.57
C ASP A 279 26.53 23.93 -6.34
N SER A 280 27.15 24.41 -7.45
CA SER A 280 28.23 25.40 -7.41
C SER A 280 27.81 26.75 -6.81
N ASP A 281 26.52 27.09 -6.89
CA ASP A 281 25.96 28.35 -6.46
C ASP A 281 25.68 28.39 -4.94
N VAL A 282 25.75 27.23 -4.28
CA VAL A 282 25.52 27.08 -2.85
C VAL A 282 26.83 26.95 -2.09
N SER A 283 27.25 28.00 -1.36
CA SER A 283 28.52 28.01 -0.61
C SER A 283 28.33 27.71 0.88
N ARG A 284 27.46 26.75 1.23
CA ARG A 284 27.22 26.35 2.62
C ARG A 284 27.87 25.00 2.92
N THR A 285 28.19 24.81 4.20
CA THR A 285 28.85 23.58 4.69
C THR A 285 28.19 23.16 6.01
N PRO A 286 26.93 22.69 5.97
CA PRO A 286 26.23 22.26 7.18
C PRO A 286 26.93 21.03 7.81
N SER A 287 26.80 20.88 9.14
CA SER A 287 27.26 19.66 9.79
C SER A 287 26.34 18.48 9.39
N LYS A 288 26.93 17.33 9.14
CA LYS A 288 26.21 16.09 8.83
C LYS A 288 25.27 15.69 9.98
N ARG A 289 25.69 15.99 11.22
CA ARG A 289 24.88 15.77 12.43
C ARG A 289 23.62 16.63 12.43
N PHE A 290 23.70 17.91 12.06
CA PHE A 290 22.52 18.78 11.96
C PHE A 290 21.52 18.27 10.91
N VAL A 291 22.01 17.80 9.76
CA VAL A 291 21.15 17.14 8.73
C VAL A 291 20.45 15.92 9.33
N ALA A 292 21.17 15.11 10.10
CA ALA A 292 20.59 13.93 10.76
C ALA A 292 19.55 14.33 11.84
N GLU A 293 19.79 15.40 12.61
CA GLU A 293 18.84 15.92 13.61
C GLU A 293 17.49 16.35 12.97
N VAL A 294 17.54 17.01 11.82
CA VAL A 294 16.33 17.37 11.05
C VAL A 294 15.59 16.12 10.56
N ILE A 295 16.31 15.13 10.06
CA ILE A 295 15.71 13.87 9.60
C ILE A 295 15.10 13.10 10.76
N GLU A 296 15.83 12.95 11.87
CA GLU A 296 15.39 12.25 13.09
C GLU A 296 14.10 12.86 13.66
N ALA A 297 14.02 14.20 13.71
CA ALA A 297 12.84 14.88 14.19
C ALA A 297 11.59 14.51 13.37
N ARG A 298 11.66 14.51 12.04
CA ARG A 298 10.53 14.16 11.19
C ARG A 298 10.21 12.67 11.25
N LEU A 299 11.21 11.79 11.30
CA LEU A 299 10.98 10.36 11.45
C LEU A 299 10.31 10.03 12.78
N SER A 300 10.69 10.73 13.86
CA SER A 300 10.05 10.59 15.18
C SER A 300 8.56 10.92 15.10
N GLU A 301 8.18 12.01 14.44
CA GLU A 301 6.77 12.37 14.24
C GLU A 301 6.01 11.29 13.43
N ILE A 302 6.62 10.70 12.38
CA ILE A 302 6.01 9.62 11.62
C ILE A 302 5.80 8.39 12.54
N CYS A 303 6.81 8.04 13.34
CA CYS A 303 6.72 6.93 14.29
C CYS A 303 5.66 7.18 15.37
N GLU A 304 5.54 8.41 15.87
CA GLU A 304 4.50 8.79 16.84
C GLU A 304 3.09 8.59 16.26
N VAL A 305 2.83 9.05 15.04
CA VAL A 305 1.53 8.86 14.37
C VAL A 305 1.20 7.38 14.20
N VAL A 306 2.18 6.54 13.84
CA VAL A 306 2.00 5.10 13.75
C VAL A 306 1.73 4.48 15.12
N ASN A 307 2.50 4.87 16.15
CA ASN A 307 2.34 4.36 17.50
C ASN A 307 0.97 4.73 18.11
N ASP A 308 0.49 5.94 17.85
CA ASP A 308 -0.84 6.37 18.30
C ASP A 308 -1.97 5.57 17.63
N GLU A 309 -1.80 5.20 16.36
CA GLU A 309 -2.71 4.29 15.68
C GLU A 309 -2.69 2.89 16.31
N LEU A 310 -1.50 2.35 16.60
CA LEU A 310 -1.35 1.05 17.29
C LEU A 310 -1.99 1.06 18.68
N LYS A 311 -1.84 2.16 19.44
CA LYS A 311 -2.55 2.35 20.72
C LYS A 311 -4.06 2.32 20.55
N SER A 312 -4.58 2.99 19.51
CA SER A 312 -6.02 3.09 19.26
C SER A 312 -6.68 1.73 19.02
N ILE A 313 -5.92 0.76 18.52
CA ILE A 313 -6.37 -0.62 18.28
C ILE A 313 -5.89 -1.61 19.35
N GLY A 314 -5.28 -1.11 20.45
CA GLY A 314 -4.82 -1.95 21.57
C GLY A 314 -3.62 -2.84 21.24
N LYS A 315 -2.82 -2.49 20.21
CA LYS A 315 -1.65 -3.28 19.76
C LYS A 315 -0.30 -2.62 20.04
N GLU A 316 -0.27 -1.58 20.88
CA GLU A 316 0.99 -0.99 21.33
C GLU A 316 1.83 -2.02 22.09
N ARG A 317 3.08 -2.24 21.66
CA ARG A 317 4.05 -3.16 22.30
C ARG A 317 3.59 -4.62 22.47
N SER A 318 2.56 -5.04 21.75
CA SER A 318 2.01 -6.40 21.87
C SER A 318 2.38 -7.32 20.71
N LEU A 319 2.98 -6.79 19.66
CA LEU A 319 3.36 -7.53 18.47
C LEU A 319 4.87 -7.80 18.49
N PRO A 320 5.34 -9.00 18.12
CA PRO A 320 6.75 -9.38 18.12
C PRO A 320 7.55 -8.83 16.94
N GLY A 321 6.85 -8.36 15.88
CA GLY A 321 7.50 -7.83 14.66
C GLY A 321 6.81 -6.63 14.03
#